data_f60e9dedc1c6ffec18cbade43594338c
#
_entry.id   f60e9dedc1c6ffec18cbade43594338c
#
_cell.length_a   1.000
_cell.length_b   1.000
_cell.length_c   1.000
_cell.angle_alpha   90.00
_cell.angle_beta   90.00
_cell.angle_gamma   90.00
#
_symmetry.space_group_name_H-M   'P 1'
#
loop_
_entity.id
_entity.type
_entity.pdbx_description
1 polymer ?
#
loop_
_entity_poly.entity_id
_entity_poly.type
_entity_poly.pdbx_seq_one_letter_code
_entity_poly.pdbx_strand_id
1 'polypeptide(L)'
;VTKLERMEHPAYSQLRPVTPSASVVLCPNPGYSSLEGTNSWVIRAPEDPRSIVIDPGPEDEGHLNVLHSKAEEVGLILLTHRHYDHADGAQRFRQLTNAPVRAMDPSYCAGAEEIHDGEIITIDGVTPQIEVVATPGHTRDSVSYFIWSGVPHESTLEGIVSGDTIAGRHTTMISETDGDLGEYLNSLAILEERGKDIPLLPGHGPDGQDVASFARKYIERRELRLNQIREVWETRGRDVSMKDLIDAIYDDVDPVLRGAAEQSTHVAIRYLQAQEASASN
;
A
#
# COMPACT_ATOMS: atom_id res chain seq x y z
N VAL A 1 5.66 11.80 24.66
CA VAL A 1 5.76 11.80 23.20
C VAL A 1 6.99 12.60 22.86
N THR A 2 8.11 11.94 22.67
CA THR A 2 9.36 12.56 22.22
C THR A 2 9.13 13.05 20.79
N LYS A 3 9.27 14.37 20.60
CA LYS A 3 9.30 15.02 19.30
C LYS A 3 10.47 14.40 18.53
N LEU A 4 10.17 13.45 17.62
CA LEU A 4 11.16 13.04 16.62
C LEU A 4 11.56 14.33 15.88
N GLU A 5 12.82 14.73 15.99
CA GLU A 5 13.36 15.81 15.20
C GLU A 5 13.01 15.49 13.75
N ARG A 6 12.46 16.46 13.00
CA ARG A 6 12.18 16.30 11.57
C ARG A 6 13.50 15.87 10.92
N MET A 7 13.60 14.59 10.61
CA MET A 7 14.76 14.09 9.85
C MET A 7 14.71 14.78 8.48
N GLU A 8 15.75 15.55 8.18
CA GLU A 8 15.91 16.10 6.84
C GLU A 8 16.22 14.92 5.89
N HIS A 9 15.31 14.63 4.99
CA HIS A 9 15.55 13.65 3.94
C HIS A 9 15.67 14.38 2.60
N PRO A 10 16.69 14.08 1.75
CA PRO A 10 16.92 14.82 0.52
C PRO A 10 15.78 14.72 -0.51
N ALA A 11 14.92 13.69 -0.41
CA ALA A 11 13.78 13.52 -1.29
C ALA A 11 12.54 14.32 -0.87
N TYR A 12 12.50 14.89 0.35
CA TYR A 12 11.35 15.70 0.77
C TYR A 12 11.18 16.90 -0.14
N SER A 13 9.93 17.21 -0.46
CA SER A 13 9.55 18.34 -1.32
C SER A 13 10.11 18.29 -2.75
N GLN A 14 10.61 17.15 -3.19
CA GLN A 14 11.09 16.93 -4.55
C GLN A 14 10.09 16.05 -5.34
N LEU A 15 9.79 16.45 -6.58
CA LEU A 15 9.15 15.55 -7.53
C LEU A 15 10.24 14.70 -8.20
N ARG A 16 10.25 13.41 -7.94
CA ARG A 16 11.24 12.46 -8.48
C ARG A 16 10.57 11.54 -9.48
N PRO A 17 10.96 11.58 -10.77
CA PRO A 17 10.46 10.62 -11.76
C PRO A 17 10.96 9.20 -11.42
N VAL A 18 10.09 8.21 -11.61
CA VAL A 18 10.37 6.78 -11.39
C VAL A 18 10.13 5.97 -12.64
N THR A 19 9.01 6.21 -13.32
CA THR A 19 8.71 5.64 -14.64
C THR A 19 8.39 6.77 -15.62
N PRO A 20 8.18 6.50 -16.93
CA PRO A 20 7.83 7.55 -17.87
C PRO A 20 6.60 8.37 -17.47
N SER A 21 5.60 7.74 -16.83
CA SER A 21 4.35 8.40 -16.44
C SER A 21 4.17 8.57 -14.92
N ALA A 22 5.04 8.03 -14.08
CA ALA A 22 4.88 8.12 -12.63
C ALA A 22 6.06 8.84 -11.97
N SER A 23 5.73 9.84 -11.16
CA SER A 23 6.66 10.56 -10.31
C SER A 23 6.18 10.54 -8.86
N VAL A 24 7.09 10.63 -7.89
CA VAL A 24 6.79 10.58 -6.46
C VAL A 24 7.17 11.88 -5.76
N VAL A 25 6.33 12.31 -4.83
CA VAL A 25 6.63 13.33 -3.81
C VAL A 25 6.56 12.67 -2.45
N LEU A 26 7.69 12.60 -1.75
CA LEU A 26 7.77 12.00 -0.42
C LEU A 26 7.24 12.96 0.65
N CYS A 27 6.25 12.52 1.42
CA CYS A 27 5.70 13.27 2.56
C CYS A 27 6.64 13.16 3.78
N PRO A 28 6.90 14.27 4.52
CA PRO A 28 7.78 14.25 5.69
C PRO A 28 7.05 13.78 6.97
N ASN A 29 6.46 12.58 6.94
CA ASN A 29 5.78 11.90 8.04
C ASN A 29 6.48 10.57 8.44
N PRO A 30 7.79 10.58 8.76
CA PRO A 30 8.52 9.37 9.05
C PRO A 30 7.98 8.65 10.28
N GLY A 31 7.99 7.31 10.23
CA GLY A 31 7.50 6.45 11.29
C GLY A 31 7.89 4.99 11.11
N TYR A 32 7.55 4.14 12.08
CA TYR A 32 7.83 2.70 11.96
C TYR A 32 7.09 2.05 10.79
N SER A 33 5.82 2.40 10.58
CA SER A 33 5.01 1.92 9.46
C SER A 33 5.28 2.70 8.18
N SER A 34 5.41 4.03 8.29
CA SER A 34 5.58 4.91 7.14
C SER A 34 7.04 5.04 6.65
N LEU A 35 8.01 4.42 7.34
CA LEU A 35 9.44 4.49 6.98
C LEU A 35 9.93 5.96 6.90
N GLU A 36 10.43 6.41 5.75
CA GLU A 36 10.80 7.81 5.51
C GLU A 36 9.58 8.73 5.34
N GLY A 37 8.40 8.17 5.13
CA GLY A 37 7.13 8.86 4.93
C GLY A 37 6.27 8.22 3.85
N THR A 38 5.14 8.84 3.57
CA THR A 38 4.20 8.40 2.54
C THR A 38 4.67 8.88 1.16
N ASN A 39 4.63 7.98 0.19
CA ASN A 39 4.86 8.27 -1.22
C ASN A 39 3.55 8.72 -1.87
N SER A 40 3.41 10.03 -2.14
CA SER A 40 2.32 10.56 -2.96
C SER A 40 2.72 10.48 -4.43
N TRP A 41 1.94 9.75 -5.24
CA TRP A 41 2.26 9.51 -6.65
C TRP A 41 1.54 10.51 -7.55
N VAL A 42 2.28 11.06 -8.51
CA VAL A 42 1.76 11.94 -9.58
C VAL A 42 1.87 11.19 -10.90
N ILE A 43 0.72 10.92 -11.51
CA ILE A 43 0.61 10.12 -12.74
C ILE A 43 0.22 11.03 -13.89
N ARG A 44 1.13 11.17 -14.86
CA ARG A 44 0.93 11.87 -16.14
C ARG A 44 2.08 11.56 -17.10
N ALA A 45 1.84 11.58 -18.41
CA ALA A 45 2.91 11.64 -19.38
C ALA A 45 3.54 13.05 -19.43
N PRO A 46 4.78 13.21 -19.91
CA PRO A 46 5.49 14.49 -19.94
C PRO A 46 4.73 15.66 -20.60
N GLU A 47 3.97 15.37 -21.63
CA GLU A 47 3.22 16.37 -22.43
C GLU A 47 1.76 16.55 -21.95
N ASP A 48 1.33 15.79 -20.96
CA ASP A 48 -0.04 15.89 -20.47
C ASP A 48 -0.27 17.22 -19.71
N PRO A 49 -1.36 17.95 -20.00
CA PRO A 49 -1.69 19.17 -19.28
C PRO A 49 -2.22 18.91 -17.87
N ARG A 50 -2.62 17.68 -17.57
CA ARG A 50 -3.25 17.30 -16.30
C ARG A 50 -2.57 16.08 -15.69
N SER A 51 -2.84 15.86 -14.42
CA SER A 51 -2.33 14.71 -13.67
C SER A 51 -3.44 13.99 -12.86
N ILE A 52 -3.15 12.76 -12.47
CA ILE A 52 -3.85 12.05 -11.40
C ILE A 52 -2.90 11.98 -10.21
N VAL A 53 -3.40 12.30 -9.01
CA VAL A 53 -2.62 12.14 -7.77
C VAL A 53 -3.16 10.94 -7.00
N ILE A 54 -2.26 10.05 -6.59
CA ILE A 54 -2.59 8.89 -5.76
C ILE A 54 -1.98 9.08 -4.38
N ASP A 55 -2.79 8.90 -3.33
CA ASP A 55 -2.43 9.04 -1.92
C ASP A 55 -1.79 10.40 -1.59
N PRO A 56 -2.56 11.47 -1.44
CA PRO A 56 -2.00 12.79 -1.12
C PRO A 56 -1.36 12.85 0.27
N GLY A 57 -1.47 11.78 1.07
CA GLY A 57 -0.83 11.67 2.38
C GLY A 57 -1.69 12.14 3.53
N PRO A 58 -1.09 12.36 4.71
CA PRO A 58 -1.77 12.92 5.87
C PRO A 58 -2.14 14.41 5.63
N GLU A 59 -2.97 14.98 6.50
CA GLU A 59 -3.30 16.40 6.46
C GLU A 59 -2.10 17.27 6.92
N ASP A 60 -1.03 17.29 6.11
CA ASP A 60 0.15 18.15 6.27
C ASP A 60 0.12 19.26 5.22
N GLU A 61 -0.21 20.49 5.63
CA GLU A 61 -0.30 21.65 4.73
C GLU A 61 0.99 21.91 3.93
N GLY A 62 2.15 21.63 4.52
CA GLY A 62 3.44 21.81 3.84
C GLY A 62 3.59 20.85 2.68
N HIS A 63 3.29 19.57 2.92
CA HIS A 63 3.32 18.52 1.90
C HIS A 63 2.26 18.75 0.82
N LEU A 64 1.01 19.01 1.22
CA LEU A 64 -0.09 19.21 0.28
C LEU A 64 0.14 20.41 -0.66
N ASN A 65 0.72 21.50 -0.16
CA ASN A 65 1.09 22.65 -1.00
C ASN A 65 2.24 22.32 -1.97
N VAL A 66 3.25 21.57 -1.52
CA VAL A 66 4.32 21.09 -2.41
C VAL A 66 3.75 20.17 -3.47
N LEU A 67 2.95 19.18 -3.08
CA LEU A 67 2.31 18.23 -4.01
C LEU A 67 1.47 18.97 -5.06
N HIS A 68 0.63 19.94 -4.65
CA HIS A 68 -0.16 20.77 -5.56
C HIS A 68 0.73 21.52 -6.56
N SER A 69 1.81 22.15 -6.07
CA SER A 69 2.73 22.90 -6.95
C SER A 69 3.48 22.02 -7.96
N LYS A 70 3.66 20.73 -7.65
CA LYS A 70 4.41 19.76 -8.48
C LYS A 70 3.50 18.95 -9.42
N ALA A 71 2.26 18.72 -9.02
CA ALA A 71 1.29 17.98 -9.81
C ALA A 71 0.64 18.82 -10.92
N GLU A 72 0.82 20.15 -10.90
CA GLU A 72 0.20 21.09 -11.83
C GLU A 72 -1.34 21.00 -11.78
N GLU A 73 -2.04 20.86 -12.91
CA GLU A 73 -3.49 20.71 -12.92
C GLU A 73 -3.89 19.27 -12.56
N VAL A 74 -4.45 19.10 -11.37
CA VAL A 74 -4.92 17.78 -10.90
C VAL A 74 -6.35 17.56 -11.39
N GLY A 75 -6.54 16.47 -12.15
CA GLY A 75 -7.85 16.09 -12.67
C GLY A 75 -8.60 15.08 -11.82
N LEU A 76 -7.86 14.30 -11.02
CA LEU A 76 -8.42 13.24 -10.18
C LEU A 76 -7.48 12.96 -9.01
N ILE A 77 -8.06 12.67 -7.84
CA ILE A 77 -7.37 12.15 -6.66
C ILE A 77 -7.86 10.71 -6.44
N LEU A 78 -6.93 9.77 -6.29
CA LEU A 78 -7.20 8.38 -5.99
C LEU A 78 -6.60 8.01 -4.64
N LEU A 79 -7.26 7.12 -3.92
CA LEU A 79 -6.74 6.53 -2.68
C LEU A 79 -6.52 5.04 -2.85
N THR A 80 -5.37 4.54 -2.39
CA THR A 80 -5.10 3.10 -2.37
C THR A 80 -5.87 2.41 -1.25
N HIS A 81 -6.00 3.07 -0.10
CA HIS A 81 -6.75 2.60 1.05
C HIS A 81 -6.99 3.72 2.07
N ARG A 82 -7.78 3.44 3.09
CA ARG A 82 -8.32 4.41 4.05
C ARG A 82 -7.41 4.83 5.20
N HIS A 83 -6.19 4.30 5.34
CA HIS A 83 -5.34 4.71 6.45
C HIS A 83 -5.01 6.20 6.40
N TYR A 84 -4.92 6.80 7.59
CA TYR A 84 -4.81 8.25 7.80
C TYR A 84 -3.64 8.89 7.06
N ASP A 85 -2.52 8.17 6.97
CA ASP A 85 -1.30 8.64 6.33
C ASP A 85 -1.34 8.58 4.79
N HIS A 86 -2.39 8.02 4.20
CA HIS A 86 -2.72 8.06 2.78
C HIS A 86 -3.90 8.97 2.46
N ALA A 87 -4.95 8.94 3.31
CA ALA A 87 -6.27 9.46 2.99
C ALA A 87 -6.64 10.79 3.68
N ASP A 88 -6.12 11.11 4.87
CA ASP A 88 -6.60 12.28 5.65
C ASP A 88 -6.38 13.60 4.91
N GLY A 89 -5.30 13.73 4.15
CA GLY A 89 -5.03 14.91 3.33
C GLY A 89 -5.94 15.08 2.11
N ALA A 90 -6.70 14.05 1.72
CA ALA A 90 -7.45 14.05 0.44
C ALA A 90 -8.50 15.17 0.36
N GLN A 91 -9.26 15.40 1.43
CA GLN A 91 -10.28 16.46 1.46
C GLN A 91 -9.64 17.86 1.37
N ARG A 92 -8.54 18.07 2.08
CA ARG A 92 -7.80 19.32 2.00
C ARG A 92 -7.15 19.51 0.62
N PHE A 93 -6.59 18.45 0.06
CA PHE A 93 -5.99 18.48 -1.28
C PHE A 93 -7.05 18.74 -2.37
N ARG A 94 -8.25 18.14 -2.21
CA ARG A 94 -9.41 18.48 -3.05
C ARG A 94 -9.78 19.96 -3.02
N GLN A 95 -9.73 20.61 -1.85
CA GLN A 95 -9.98 22.05 -1.75
C GLN A 95 -8.93 22.88 -2.49
N LEU A 96 -7.67 22.44 -2.51
CA LEU A 96 -6.59 23.13 -3.23
C LEU A 96 -6.71 22.97 -4.76
N THR A 97 -7.12 21.79 -5.23
CA THR A 97 -7.09 21.43 -6.66
C THR A 97 -8.45 21.49 -7.34
N ASN A 98 -9.55 21.49 -6.57
CA ASN A 98 -10.92 21.27 -7.03
C ASN A 98 -11.15 19.91 -7.76
N ALA A 99 -10.21 18.97 -7.69
CA ALA A 99 -10.32 17.63 -8.27
C ALA A 99 -11.23 16.74 -7.41
N PRO A 100 -12.01 15.82 -8.00
CA PRO A 100 -12.76 14.83 -7.25
C PRO A 100 -11.82 13.82 -6.59
N VAL A 101 -12.29 13.18 -5.51
CA VAL A 101 -11.62 12.07 -4.81
C VAL A 101 -12.40 10.80 -5.06
N ARG A 102 -11.72 9.72 -5.45
CA ARG A 102 -12.28 8.38 -5.58
C ARG A 102 -11.46 7.36 -4.78
N ALA A 103 -12.16 6.45 -4.16
CA ALA A 103 -11.61 5.35 -3.36
C ALA A 103 -12.51 4.12 -3.51
N MET A 104 -12.07 2.93 -3.07
CA MET A 104 -12.89 1.74 -2.98
C MET A 104 -13.97 1.88 -1.89
N ASP A 105 -13.65 2.52 -0.77
CA ASP A 105 -14.61 2.85 0.28
C ASP A 105 -15.32 4.17 -0.06
N PRO A 106 -16.65 4.15 -0.31
CA PRO A 106 -17.39 5.35 -0.72
C PRO A 106 -17.37 6.46 0.33
N SER A 107 -17.09 6.17 1.59
CA SER A 107 -17.00 7.19 2.65
C SER A 107 -15.80 8.13 2.47
N TYR A 108 -14.81 7.74 1.68
CA TYR A 108 -13.64 8.56 1.32
C TYR A 108 -13.79 9.27 -0.02
N CYS A 109 -14.86 9.03 -0.76
CA CYS A 109 -15.12 9.67 -2.04
C CYS A 109 -15.68 11.09 -1.86
N ALA A 110 -15.34 11.99 -2.78
CA ALA A 110 -15.89 13.34 -2.79
C ALA A 110 -15.93 13.93 -4.22
N GLY A 111 -17.14 14.25 -4.67
CA GLY A 111 -17.36 14.84 -6.00
C GLY A 111 -17.34 13.83 -7.15
N ALA A 112 -17.20 12.53 -6.84
CA ALA A 112 -17.33 11.41 -7.77
C ALA A 112 -17.75 10.14 -7.01
N GLU A 113 -18.14 9.10 -7.75
CA GLU A 113 -18.50 7.79 -7.21
C GLU A 113 -17.25 6.96 -6.85
N GLU A 114 -17.43 5.89 -6.08
CA GLU A 114 -16.39 4.94 -5.73
C GLU A 114 -15.78 4.25 -6.96
N ILE A 115 -14.59 3.69 -6.80
CA ILE A 115 -13.95 2.85 -7.81
C ILE A 115 -14.30 1.38 -7.57
N HIS A 116 -14.18 0.57 -8.63
CA HIS A 116 -14.48 -0.86 -8.57
C HIS A 116 -13.31 -1.69 -9.13
N ASP A 117 -13.21 -2.93 -8.68
CA ASP A 117 -12.25 -3.90 -9.21
C ASP A 117 -12.44 -4.10 -10.72
N GLY A 118 -11.34 -4.07 -11.48
CA GLY A 118 -11.32 -4.18 -12.94
C GLY A 118 -11.72 -2.89 -13.67
N GLU A 119 -12.03 -1.81 -12.98
CA GLU A 119 -12.34 -0.52 -13.63
C GLU A 119 -11.10 0.05 -14.33
N ILE A 120 -11.29 0.59 -15.54
CA ILE A 120 -10.27 1.37 -16.24
C ILE A 120 -10.60 2.86 -16.09
N ILE A 121 -9.75 3.57 -15.37
CA ILE A 121 -9.88 5.01 -15.15
C ILE A 121 -9.17 5.76 -16.27
N THR A 122 -9.92 6.66 -16.90
CA THR A 122 -9.43 7.60 -17.92
C THR A 122 -9.94 9.00 -17.60
N ILE A 123 -9.10 10.01 -17.74
CA ILE A 123 -9.50 11.41 -17.63
C ILE A 123 -8.94 12.22 -18.80
N ASP A 124 -9.68 13.22 -19.23
CA ASP A 124 -9.26 14.12 -20.29
C ASP A 124 -7.96 14.84 -19.91
N GLY A 125 -6.98 14.83 -20.82
CA GLY A 125 -5.70 15.49 -20.62
C GLY A 125 -4.68 14.66 -19.81
N VAL A 126 -4.95 13.36 -19.57
CA VAL A 126 -3.99 12.41 -19.03
C VAL A 126 -3.92 11.19 -19.94
N THR A 127 -2.75 10.95 -20.52
CA THR A 127 -2.51 9.86 -21.47
C THR A 127 -2.47 8.50 -20.79
N PRO A 128 -1.79 8.29 -19.64
CA PRO A 128 -1.82 7.02 -18.94
C PRO A 128 -3.24 6.64 -18.53
N GLN A 129 -3.57 5.37 -18.68
CA GLN A 129 -4.81 4.78 -18.18
C GLN A 129 -4.50 3.92 -16.94
N ILE A 130 -5.40 3.95 -15.98
CA ILE A 130 -5.21 3.26 -14.72
C ILE A 130 -6.21 2.12 -14.60
N GLU A 131 -5.72 0.89 -14.49
CA GLU A 131 -6.53 -0.26 -14.15
C GLU A 131 -6.57 -0.42 -12.62
N VAL A 132 -7.77 -0.49 -12.06
CA VAL A 132 -8.01 -0.74 -10.65
C VAL A 132 -7.99 -2.23 -10.40
N VAL A 133 -7.14 -2.69 -9.50
CA VAL A 133 -7.08 -4.10 -9.08
C VAL A 133 -7.28 -4.16 -7.57
N ALA A 134 -8.38 -4.77 -7.11
CA ALA A 134 -8.61 -4.97 -5.69
C ALA A 134 -7.52 -5.86 -5.09
N THR A 135 -6.86 -5.37 -4.04
CA THR A 135 -5.82 -6.09 -3.31
C THR A 135 -6.07 -6.03 -1.80
N PRO A 136 -7.25 -6.55 -1.35
CA PRO A 136 -7.61 -6.53 0.06
C PRO A 136 -6.66 -7.37 0.91
N GLY A 137 -6.69 -7.12 2.23
CA GLY A 137 -5.98 -7.92 3.21
C GLY A 137 -5.09 -7.10 4.13
N HIS A 138 -4.43 -6.03 3.67
CA HIS A 138 -3.88 -5.01 4.55
C HIS A 138 -5.02 -4.21 5.21
N THR A 139 -5.92 -3.70 4.38
CA THR A 139 -7.27 -3.25 4.71
C THR A 139 -8.26 -3.89 3.72
N ARG A 140 -9.57 -3.83 4.04
CA ARG A 140 -10.61 -4.39 3.16
C ARG A 140 -10.77 -3.62 1.86
N ASP A 141 -10.49 -2.32 1.90
CA ASP A 141 -10.61 -1.39 0.77
C ASP A 141 -9.31 -1.21 -0.02
N SER A 142 -8.26 -1.96 0.31
CA SER A 142 -6.98 -1.85 -0.40
C SER A 142 -7.09 -2.18 -1.88
N VAL A 143 -6.50 -1.31 -2.70
CA VAL A 143 -6.37 -1.50 -4.16
C VAL A 143 -4.95 -1.23 -4.61
N SER A 144 -4.57 -1.88 -5.70
CA SER A 144 -3.37 -1.55 -6.46
C SER A 144 -3.77 -0.91 -7.80
N TYR A 145 -3.02 0.09 -8.24
CA TYR A 145 -3.25 0.77 -9.51
C TYR A 145 -2.19 0.36 -10.52
N PHE A 146 -2.60 -0.27 -11.62
CA PHE A 146 -1.74 -0.63 -12.73
C PHE A 146 -1.70 0.52 -13.74
N ILE A 147 -0.53 1.13 -13.91
CA ILE A 147 -0.34 2.32 -14.73
C ILE A 147 0.08 1.90 -16.14
N TRP A 148 -0.83 2.05 -17.08
CA TRP A 148 -0.61 1.73 -18.50
C TRP A 148 -0.27 3.00 -19.29
N SER A 149 0.69 2.93 -20.20
CA SER A 149 1.05 4.08 -21.07
C SER A 149 -0.05 4.51 -22.05
N GLY A 150 -1.14 3.78 -22.11
CA GLY A 150 -2.32 3.99 -22.94
C GLY A 150 -3.36 2.90 -22.64
N VAL A 151 -4.04 2.39 -23.65
CA VAL A 151 -5.08 1.36 -23.48
C VAL A 151 -4.50 0.11 -22.79
N PRO A 152 -5.07 -0.34 -21.66
CA PRO A 152 -4.62 -1.53 -20.96
C PRO A 152 -4.56 -2.77 -21.86
N HIS A 153 -3.55 -3.60 -21.65
CA HIS A 153 -3.24 -4.81 -22.41
C HIS A 153 -2.87 -4.60 -23.90
N GLU A 154 -3.02 -3.37 -24.42
CA GLU A 154 -2.57 -2.99 -25.79
C GLU A 154 -1.35 -2.05 -25.74
N SER A 155 -0.98 -1.57 -24.56
CA SER A 155 0.14 -0.67 -24.31
C SER A 155 1.09 -1.25 -23.24
N THR A 156 2.11 -0.50 -22.86
CA THR A 156 3.08 -0.93 -21.85
C THR A 156 2.53 -0.67 -20.43
N LEU A 157 2.59 -1.69 -19.56
CA LEU A 157 2.41 -1.53 -18.13
C LEU A 157 3.69 -0.91 -17.55
N GLU A 158 3.63 0.34 -17.13
CA GLU A 158 4.80 1.11 -16.71
C GLU A 158 5.12 1.00 -15.23
N GLY A 159 4.15 0.59 -14.40
CA GLY A 159 4.34 0.42 -12.98
C GLY A 159 3.06 0.04 -12.25
N ILE A 160 3.19 -0.43 -11.02
CA ILE A 160 2.08 -0.79 -10.13
C ILE A 160 2.22 0.01 -8.84
N VAL A 161 1.25 0.90 -8.57
CA VAL A 161 1.11 1.55 -7.27
C VAL A 161 0.41 0.58 -6.34
N SER A 162 1.14 0.05 -5.36
CA SER A 162 0.67 -1.04 -4.50
C SER A 162 0.05 -0.56 -3.17
N GLY A 163 0.07 0.74 -2.90
CA GLY A 163 -0.23 1.22 -1.54
C GLY A 163 0.58 0.45 -0.50
N ASP A 164 -0.07 0.02 0.55
CA ASP A 164 0.54 -0.76 1.63
C ASP A 164 0.38 -2.28 1.47
N THR A 165 -0.14 -2.75 0.34
CA THR A 165 -0.11 -4.19 0.04
C THR A 165 1.33 -4.68 -0.07
N ILE A 166 2.23 -3.90 -0.70
CA ILE A 166 3.67 -4.14 -0.71
C ILE A 166 4.40 -2.82 -0.46
N ALA A 167 5.14 -2.72 0.65
CA ALA A 167 6.06 -1.61 0.91
C ALA A 167 7.44 -1.86 0.29
N GLY A 168 8.20 -0.81 0.04
CA GLY A 168 9.53 -0.90 -0.57
C GLY A 168 10.59 -1.56 0.32
N ARG A 169 10.34 -1.63 1.63
CA ARG A 169 11.13 -2.34 2.63
C ARG A 169 10.23 -2.93 3.71
N HIS A 170 10.75 -3.95 4.41
CA HIS A 170 10.04 -4.67 5.47
C HIS A 170 8.78 -5.39 4.99
N THR A 171 7.97 -5.85 5.89
CA THR A 171 6.68 -6.47 5.60
C THR A 171 5.57 -5.61 6.15
N THR A 172 4.51 -5.46 5.39
CA THR A 172 3.30 -4.77 5.80
C THR A 172 2.67 -5.45 7.02
N MET A 173 2.18 -4.66 7.94
CA MET A 173 1.37 -5.14 9.06
C MET A 173 -0.06 -5.41 8.60
N ILE A 174 -0.66 -6.50 9.08
CA ILE A 174 -2.07 -6.81 8.87
C ILE A 174 -2.77 -6.62 10.20
N SER A 175 -3.73 -5.70 10.25
CA SER A 175 -4.49 -5.39 11.44
C SER A 175 -5.52 -6.48 11.74
N GLU A 176 -5.72 -6.79 13.03
CA GLU A 176 -6.78 -7.73 13.47
C GLU A 176 -8.19 -7.25 13.16
N THR A 177 -8.41 -5.96 13.17
CA THR A 177 -9.74 -5.35 13.07
C THR A 177 -10.19 -5.13 11.63
N ASP A 178 -9.26 -4.98 10.70
CA ASP A 178 -9.52 -4.58 9.33
C ASP A 178 -8.85 -5.45 8.27
N GLY A 179 -7.78 -6.15 8.65
CA GLY A 179 -7.02 -7.00 7.74
C GLY A 179 -7.46 -8.46 7.75
N ASP A 180 -7.12 -9.16 6.68
CA ASP A 180 -7.29 -10.61 6.52
C ASP A 180 -6.09 -11.21 5.82
N LEU A 181 -5.47 -12.27 6.42
CA LEU A 181 -4.27 -12.89 5.86
C LEU A 181 -4.57 -13.72 4.61
N GLY A 182 -5.73 -14.33 4.51
CA GLY A 182 -6.11 -15.11 3.33
C GLY A 182 -6.31 -14.21 2.12
N GLU A 183 -7.07 -13.12 2.28
CA GLU A 183 -7.23 -12.09 1.24
C GLU A 183 -5.88 -11.48 0.87
N TYR A 184 -5.03 -11.19 1.86
CA TYR A 184 -3.71 -10.62 1.63
C TYR A 184 -2.81 -11.55 0.80
N LEU A 185 -2.77 -12.86 1.10
CA LEU A 185 -2.01 -13.83 0.33
C LEU A 185 -2.53 -13.97 -1.11
N ASN A 186 -3.85 -13.92 -1.30
CA ASN A 186 -4.45 -13.89 -2.64
C ASN A 186 -4.06 -12.64 -3.41
N SER A 187 -4.08 -11.47 -2.76
CA SER A 187 -3.64 -10.19 -3.35
C SER A 187 -2.17 -10.23 -3.76
N LEU A 188 -1.31 -10.79 -2.92
CA LEU A 188 0.10 -10.98 -3.25
C LEU A 188 0.30 -11.93 -4.43
N ALA A 189 -0.50 -13.01 -4.54
CA ALA A 189 -0.44 -13.94 -5.68
C ALA A 189 -0.83 -13.26 -7.00
N ILE A 190 -1.84 -12.39 -7.00
CA ILE A 190 -2.22 -11.57 -8.17
C ILE A 190 -1.05 -10.65 -8.56
N LEU A 191 -0.43 -10.00 -7.58
CA LEU A 191 0.71 -9.11 -7.84
C LEU A 191 1.96 -9.88 -8.29
N GLU A 192 2.19 -11.10 -7.81
CA GLU A 192 3.26 -11.97 -8.29
C GLU A 192 3.05 -12.38 -9.74
N GLU A 193 1.84 -12.81 -10.08
CA GLU A 193 1.49 -13.24 -11.45
C GLU A 193 1.61 -12.11 -12.47
N ARG A 194 1.09 -10.92 -12.13
CA ARG A 194 0.94 -9.81 -13.06
C ARG A 194 2.10 -8.80 -13.03
N GLY A 195 2.93 -8.83 -11.97
CA GLY A 195 3.96 -7.81 -11.71
C GLY A 195 5.38 -8.21 -12.10
N LYS A 196 5.56 -9.25 -12.93
CA LYS A 196 6.89 -9.69 -13.36
C LYS A 196 7.54 -8.63 -14.25
N ASP A 197 8.77 -8.24 -13.87
CA ASP A 197 9.57 -7.20 -14.55
C ASP A 197 8.86 -5.81 -14.60
N ILE A 198 7.87 -5.58 -13.70
CA ILE A 198 7.12 -4.33 -13.61
C ILE A 198 7.60 -3.54 -12.39
N PRO A 199 7.89 -2.23 -12.52
CA PRO A 199 8.27 -1.36 -11.42
C PRO A 199 7.24 -1.32 -10.29
N LEU A 200 7.71 -1.49 -9.04
CA LEU A 200 6.94 -1.31 -7.81
C LEU A 200 6.95 0.16 -7.41
N LEU A 201 5.76 0.71 -7.21
CA LEU A 201 5.49 2.07 -6.74
C LEU A 201 4.75 1.99 -5.38
N PRO A 202 5.49 1.81 -4.27
CA PRO A 202 4.87 1.50 -2.97
C PRO A 202 4.33 2.74 -2.27
N GLY A 203 3.41 2.52 -1.29
CA GLY A 203 2.95 3.58 -0.39
C GLY A 203 4.05 4.12 0.52
N HIS A 204 5.00 3.26 0.91
CA HIS A 204 6.11 3.61 1.79
C HIS A 204 7.43 2.97 1.33
N GLY A 205 8.55 3.67 1.60
CA GLY A 205 9.90 3.22 1.29
C GLY A 205 10.29 3.36 -0.18
N PRO A 206 11.42 2.76 -0.60
CA PRO A 206 11.92 2.90 -1.95
C PRO A 206 11.09 2.15 -2.98
N ASP A 207 11.04 2.69 -4.20
CA ASP A 207 10.55 2.00 -5.37
C ASP A 207 11.41 0.76 -5.71
N GLY A 208 10.83 -0.19 -6.42
CA GLY A 208 11.48 -1.43 -6.84
C GLY A 208 11.37 -1.66 -8.34
N GLN A 209 12.11 -2.65 -8.87
CA GLN A 209 12.14 -2.92 -10.31
C GLN A 209 11.25 -4.10 -10.74
N ASP A 210 10.75 -4.89 -9.77
CA ASP A 210 10.02 -6.12 -10.08
C ASP A 210 9.03 -6.46 -8.95
N VAL A 211 7.77 -6.07 -9.13
CA VAL A 211 6.69 -6.34 -8.17
C VAL A 211 6.59 -7.81 -7.81
N ALA A 212 6.74 -8.71 -8.80
CA ALA A 212 6.63 -10.15 -8.57
C ALA A 212 7.66 -10.66 -7.56
N SER A 213 8.90 -10.14 -7.61
CA SER A 213 9.94 -10.55 -6.66
C SER A 213 9.66 -10.05 -5.23
N PHE A 214 9.05 -8.87 -5.09
CA PHE A 214 8.61 -8.38 -3.78
C PHE A 214 7.44 -9.21 -3.25
N ALA A 215 6.41 -9.45 -4.06
CA ALA A 215 5.25 -10.26 -3.69
C ALA A 215 5.66 -11.64 -3.21
N ARG A 216 6.54 -12.33 -3.96
CA ARG A 216 7.09 -13.65 -3.58
C ARG A 216 7.78 -13.62 -2.22
N LYS A 217 8.66 -12.64 -1.97
CA LYS A 217 9.34 -12.50 -0.68
C LYS A 217 8.37 -12.29 0.48
N TYR A 218 7.27 -11.57 0.23
CA TYR A 218 6.23 -11.34 1.22
C TYR A 218 5.45 -12.64 1.51
N ILE A 219 5.09 -13.41 0.46
CA ILE A 219 4.47 -14.74 0.60
C ILE A 219 5.38 -15.67 1.41
N GLU A 220 6.65 -15.83 1.00
CA GLU A 220 7.63 -16.68 1.68
C GLU A 220 7.77 -16.33 3.18
N ARG A 221 7.78 -15.05 3.52
CA ARG A 221 7.83 -14.60 4.91
C ARG A 221 6.57 -14.97 5.70
N ARG A 222 5.39 -14.83 5.09
CA ARG A 222 4.13 -15.24 5.73
C ARG A 222 4.08 -16.75 5.94
N GLU A 223 4.44 -17.52 4.94
CA GLU A 223 4.52 -18.99 5.03
C GLU A 223 5.50 -19.44 6.10
N LEU A 224 6.68 -18.82 6.17
CA LEU A 224 7.65 -19.09 7.23
C LEU A 224 7.02 -18.91 8.62
N ARG A 225 6.32 -17.78 8.86
CA ARG A 225 5.67 -17.53 10.16
C ARG A 225 4.53 -18.51 10.45
N LEU A 226 3.72 -18.88 9.45
CA LEU A 226 2.68 -19.89 9.58
C LEU A 226 3.28 -21.27 9.96
N ASN A 227 4.39 -21.64 9.34
CA ASN A 227 5.08 -22.91 9.64
C ASN A 227 5.68 -22.91 11.05
N GLN A 228 6.28 -21.79 11.49
CA GLN A 228 6.77 -21.67 12.87
C GLN A 228 5.65 -21.79 13.91
N ILE A 229 4.45 -21.23 13.64
CA ILE A 229 3.29 -21.40 14.52
C ILE A 229 2.88 -22.88 14.59
N ARG A 230 2.79 -23.56 13.44
CA ARG A 230 2.44 -25.00 13.37
C ARG A 230 3.44 -25.85 14.17
N GLU A 231 4.74 -25.60 14.02
CA GLU A 231 5.80 -26.32 14.73
C GLU A 231 5.72 -26.12 16.26
N VAL A 232 5.43 -24.91 16.72
CA VAL A 232 5.19 -24.64 18.14
C VAL A 232 3.96 -25.39 18.65
N TRP A 233 2.87 -25.40 17.89
CA TRP A 233 1.66 -26.15 18.25
C TRP A 233 1.88 -27.67 18.29
N GLU A 234 2.67 -28.21 17.37
CA GLU A 234 3.03 -29.64 17.37
C GLU A 234 3.89 -30.04 18.59
N THR A 235 4.79 -29.16 19.03
CA THR A 235 5.76 -29.45 20.10
C THR A 235 5.27 -29.08 21.49
N ARG A 236 4.46 -28.01 21.63
CA ARG A 236 4.03 -27.48 22.93
C ARG A 236 2.52 -27.51 23.17
N GLY A 237 1.74 -27.96 22.17
CA GLY A 237 0.28 -27.93 22.22
C GLY A 237 -0.33 -26.62 21.73
N ARG A 238 -1.63 -26.63 21.43
CA ARG A 238 -2.36 -25.47 20.92
C ARG A 238 -2.79 -24.46 21.99
N ASP A 239 -2.71 -24.86 23.24
CA ASP A 239 -2.98 -24.05 24.42
C ASP A 239 -1.77 -23.23 24.89
N VAL A 240 -0.67 -23.26 24.12
CA VAL A 240 0.50 -22.40 24.36
C VAL A 240 0.08 -20.93 24.48
N SER A 241 0.60 -20.23 25.46
CA SER A 241 0.26 -18.81 25.64
C SER A 241 0.77 -17.96 24.48
N MET A 242 0.05 -16.87 24.16
CA MET A 242 0.48 -15.94 23.10
C MET A 242 1.89 -15.41 23.35
N LYS A 243 2.21 -15.11 24.63
CA LYS A 243 3.55 -14.68 25.02
C LYS A 243 4.61 -15.72 24.67
N ASP A 244 4.40 -17.00 25.00
CA ASP A 244 5.37 -18.06 24.75
C ASP A 244 5.50 -18.38 23.26
N LEU A 245 4.40 -18.20 22.50
CA LEU A 245 4.40 -18.33 21.05
C LEU A 245 5.22 -17.20 20.40
N ILE A 246 5.01 -15.95 20.82
CA ILE A 246 5.76 -14.81 20.31
C ILE A 246 7.24 -14.92 20.68
N ASP A 247 7.56 -15.31 21.92
CA ASP A 247 8.94 -15.52 22.36
C ASP A 247 9.65 -16.64 21.56
N ALA A 248 8.91 -17.64 21.08
CA ALA A 248 9.46 -18.70 20.26
C ALA A 248 9.68 -18.33 18.78
N ILE A 249 8.85 -17.42 18.25
CA ILE A 249 8.85 -17.07 16.81
C ILE A 249 9.63 -15.77 16.52
N TYR A 250 9.67 -14.85 17.51
CA TYR A 250 10.24 -13.52 17.39
C TYR A 250 11.30 -13.26 18.48
N ASP A 251 12.18 -14.20 18.72
CA ASP A 251 13.25 -14.13 19.73
C ASP A 251 14.29 -13.04 19.42
N ASP A 252 14.44 -12.68 18.15
CA ASP A 252 15.36 -11.69 17.60
C ASP A 252 14.73 -10.31 17.31
N VAL A 253 13.42 -10.13 17.60
CA VAL A 253 12.70 -8.90 17.26
C VAL A 253 12.84 -7.84 18.35
N ASP A 254 13.13 -6.60 17.94
CA ASP A 254 13.18 -5.44 18.83
C ASP A 254 11.91 -5.36 19.70
N PRO A 255 12.06 -5.18 21.04
CA PRO A 255 10.93 -5.05 21.97
C PRO A 255 9.88 -4.01 21.57
N VAL A 256 10.26 -2.96 20.85
CA VAL A 256 9.35 -1.93 20.31
C VAL A 256 8.38 -2.52 19.27
N LEU A 257 8.77 -3.56 18.55
CA LEU A 257 7.96 -4.22 17.51
C LEU A 257 7.10 -5.38 18.06
N ARG A 258 7.19 -5.69 19.36
CA ARG A 258 6.43 -6.81 19.96
C ARG A 258 4.93 -6.68 19.79
N GLY A 259 4.36 -5.48 19.90
CA GLY A 259 2.94 -5.24 19.68
C GLY A 259 2.51 -5.55 18.22
N ALA A 260 3.34 -5.19 17.25
CA ALA A 260 3.10 -5.55 15.85
C ALA A 260 3.25 -7.06 15.58
N ALA A 261 4.21 -7.70 16.25
CA ALA A 261 4.40 -9.16 16.19
C ALA A 261 3.18 -9.90 16.78
N GLU A 262 2.63 -9.41 17.90
CA GLU A 262 1.43 -9.95 18.52
C GLU A 262 0.22 -9.88 17.59
N GLN A 263 -0.07 -8.70 17.02
CA GLN A 263 -1.15 -8.55 16.04
C GLN A 263 -0.98 -9.47 14.82
N SER A 264 0.22 -9.53 14.25
CA SER A 264 0.53 -10.42 13.12
C SER A 264 0.34 -11.90 13.49
N THR A 265 0.66 -12.29 14.73
CA THR A 265 0.47 -13.66 15.21
C THR A 265 -1.01 -13.99 15.39
N HIS A 266 -1.81 -13.08 15.94
CA HIS A 266 -3.27 -13.26 16.05
C HIS A 266 -3.93 -13.48 14.69
N VAL A 267 -3.58 -12.68 13.71
CA VAL A 267 -4.10 -12.82 12.34
C VAL A 267 -3.67 -14.16 11.71
N ALA A 268 -2.42 -14.57 11.91
CA ALA A 268 -1.91 -15.85 11.43
C ALA A 268 -2.62 -17.06 12.07
N ILE A 269 -2.89 -17.01 13.37
CA ILE A 269 -3.64 -18.04 14.09
C ILE A 269 -5.06 -18.16 13.53
N ARG A 270 -5.77 -17.06 13.36
CA ARG A 270 -7.13 -17.06 12.78
C ARG A 270 -7.14 -17.71 11.39
N TYR A 271 -6.17 -17.36 10.56
CA TYR A 271 -6.03 -17.94 9.22
C TYR A 271 -5.83 -19.46 9.28
N LEU A 272 -4.91 -19.97 10.14
CA LEU A 272 -4.68 -21.39 10.31
C LEU A 272 -5.93 -22.14 10.82
N GLN A 273 -6.65 -21.58 11.77
CA GLN A 273 -7.90 -22.15 12.29
C GLN A 273 -8.99 -22.22 11.21
N ALA A 274 -9.11 -21.18 10.38
CA ALA A 274 -10.05 -21.16 9.26
C ALA A 274 -9.72 -22.21 8.20
N GLN A 275 -8.44 -22.42 7.88
CA GLN A 275 -7.99 -23.48 6.97
C GLN A 275 -8.37 -24.88 7.48
N GLU A 276 -8.18 -25.16 8.77
CA GLU A 276 -8.50 -26.46 9.37
C GLU A 276 -10.00 -26.71 9.39
N ALA A 277 -10.81 -25.70 9.71
CA ALA A 277 -12.26 -25.81 9.68
C ALA A 277 -12.78 -26.12 8.25
N SER A 278 -12.16 -25.54 7.23
CA SER A 278 -12.50 -25.80 5.82
C SER A 278 -12.06 -27.18 5.35
N ALA A 279 -10.95 -27.72 5.86
CA ALA A 279 -10.47 -29.06 5.51
C ALA A 279 -11.24 -30.19 6.21
N SER A 280 -12.03 -29.87 7.25
CA SER A 280 -12.81 -30.82 8.04
C SER A 280 -14.26 -30.96 7.54
N ASN A 281 -14.68 -30.15 6.57
CA ASN A 281 -16.01 -30.20 5.91
C ASN A 281 -15.91 -30.81 4.51
#